data_2e13636246b096a8c70e14ef52029f85
#
_entry.id   2e13636246b096a8c70e14ef52029f85
#
_cell.length_a   1.000
_cell.length_b   1.000
_cell.length_c   1.000
_cell.angle_alpha   90.00
_cell.angle_beta   90.00
_cell.angle_gamma   90.00
#
_symmetry.space_group_name_H-M   'P 1'
#
loop_
_entity.id
_entity.type
_entity.pdbx_description
1 polymer ?
#
loop_
_entity_poly.entity_id
_entity_poly.type
_entity_poly.pdbx_seq_one_letter_code
_entity_poly.pdbx_strand_id
1 'polypeptide(L)'
;TPAEVVGLNGLQVLDSLVIRQNNNYIDYKTDYFVPLFGLTPKLGKLQDWGLNIEKNSILVNNSLDYQTNIPGIFAIGDINTYPGKLKLILCGFHEATLMCQAAFKIIHPTKKNILKYTTVTGIDGFDGSKKKSQSTIIKSIT
;
A
#
# COMPACT_ATOMS: atom_id res chain seq x y z
N THR A 1 -20.38 -19.06 -15.09
CA THR A 1 -19.61 -19.91 -16.00
C THR A 1 -18.27 -19.26 -16.26
N PRO A 2 -17.13 -19.97 -16.07
CA PRO A 2 -15.82 -19.40 -16.33
C PRO A 2 -15.68 -19.04 -17.82
N ALA A 3 -15.31 -17.79 -18.07
CA ALA A 3 -15.08 -17.27 -19.41
C ALA A 3 -13.81 -16.40 -19.37
N GLU A 4 -13.09 -16.34 -20.47
CA GLU A 4 -11.84 -15.59 -20.58
C GLU A 4 -11.88 -14.73 -21.85
N VAL A 5 -11.50 -13.46 -21.71
CA VAL A 5 -11.28 -12.60 -22.88
C VAL A 5 -9.92 -12.95 -23.48
N VAL A 6 -9.91 -13.42 -24.72
CA VAL A 6 -8.71 -13.90 -25.41
C VAL A 6 -8.31 -13.03 -26.59
N GLY A 7 -9.15 -12.10 -27.01
CA GLY A 7 -8.83 -11.17 -28.09
C GLY A 7 -9.71 -9.94 -28.10
N LEU A 8 -9.22 -8.89 -28.77
CA LEU A 8 -9.91 -7.65 -29.05
C LEU A 8 -9.87 -7.44 -30.57
N ASN A 9 -11.00 -7.09 -31.16
CA ASN A 9 -11.10 -6.76 -32.58
C ASN A 9 -11.44 -5.27 -32.74
N GLY A 10 -10.86 -4.65 -33.74
CA GLY A 10 -11.00 -3.24 -34.08
C GLY A 10 -9.65 -2.63 -34.47
N LEU A 11 -9.68 -1.49 -35.14
CA LEU A 11 -8.46 -0.77 -35.55
C LEU A 11 -8.24 0.48 -34.70
N GLN A 12 -9.10 1.49 -34.82
CA GLN A 12 -9.05 2.73 -34.04
C GLN A 12 -10.07 2.74 -32.90
N VAL A 13 -11.13 1.99 -33.08
CA VAL A 13 -12.19 1.78 -32.07
C VAL A 13 -12.37 0.28 -31.88
N LEU A 14 -12.89 -0.09 -30.70
CA LEU A 14 -13.20 -1.47 -30.39
C LEU A 14 -14.50 -1.85 -31.11
N ASP A 15 -14.46 -2.98 -31.84
CA ASP A 15 -15.62 -3.54 -32.51
C ASP A 15 -16.20 -4.71 -31.71
N SER A 16 -15.36 -5.59 -31.20
CA SER A 16 -15.81 -6.76 -30.46
C SER A 16 -14.72 -7.35 -29.55
N LEU A 17 -15.16 -8.21 -28.64
CA LEU A 17 -14.32 -9.05 -27.78
C LEU A 17 -14.43 -10.50 -28.22
N VAL A 18 -13.32 -11.20 -28.29
CA VAL A 18 -13.32 -12.65 -28.42
C VAL A 18 -13.28 -13.27 -27.03
N ILE A 19 -14.32 -13.97 -26.67
CA ILE A 19 -14.49 -14.64 -25.37
C ILE A 19 -14.37 -16.15 -25.58
N ARG A 20 -13.47 -16.79 -24.83
CA ARG A 20 -13.37 -18.24 -24.75
C ARG A 20 -14.22 -18.75 -23.58
N GLN A 21 -15.16 -19.64 -23.86
CA GLN A 21 -16.01 -20.29 -22.87
C GLN A 21 -16.19 -21.78 -23.24
N ASN A 22 -15.80 -22.70 -22.35
CA ASN A 22 -15.90 -24.14 -22.58
C ASN A 22 -15.33 -24.59 -23.95
N ASN A 23 -14.15 -24.11 -24.33
CA ASN A 23 -13.48 -24.32 -25.60
C ASN A 23 -14.19 -23.73 -26.84
N ASN A 24 -15.29 -23.02 -26.65
CA ASN A 24 -15.93 -22.27 -27.72
C ASN A 24 -15.46 -20.82 -27.72
N TYR A 25 -15.29 -20.25 -28.92
CA TYR A 25 -14.96 -18.84 -29.10
C TYR A 25 -16.22 -18.10 -29.53
N ILE A 26 -16.54 -17.04 -28.84
CA ILE A 26 -17.71 -16.20 -29.06
C ILE A 26 -17.18 -14.79 -29.35
N ASP A 27 -17.60 -14.25 -30.51
CA ASP A 27 -17.33 -12.85 -30.84
C ASP A 27 -18.46 -11.98 -30.32
N TYR A 28 -18.17 -11.15 -29.30
CA TYR A 28 -19.16 -10.34 -28.62
C TYR A 28 -18.98 -8.86 -28.99
N LYS A 29 -19.92 -8.31 -29.76
CA LYS A 29 -19.90 -6.89 -30.15
C LYS A 29 -20.03 -5.97 -28.95
N THR A 30 -19.09 -5.01 -28.84
CA THR A 30 -19.08 -4.02 -27.78
C THR A 30 -18.23 -2.82 -28.19
N ASP A 31 -18.65 -1.64 -27.77
CA ASP A 31 -17.93 -0.38 -28.01
C ASP A 31 -16.92 -0.08 -26.91
N TYR A 32 -17.08 -0.66 -25.71
CA TYR A 32 -16.23 -0.40 -24.56
C TYR A 32 -15.89 -1.69 -23.82
N PHE A 33 -14.64 -1.76 -23.36
CA PHE A 33 -14.16 -2.82 -22.48
C PHE A 33 -13.40 -2.25 -21.30
N VAL A 34 -13.85 -2.55 -20.09
CA VAL A 34 -13.21 -2.10 -18.85
C VAL A 34 -12.68 -3.32 -18.10
N PRO A 35 -11.38 -3.65 -18.22
CA PRO A 35 -10.78 -4.79 -17.54
C PRO A 35 -10.50 -4.46 -16.06
N LEU A 36 -11.20 -5.15 -15.16
CA LEU A 36 -11.01 -5.04 -13.71
C LEU A 36 -10.54 -6.38 -13.13
N PHE A 37 -9.50 -6.98 -13.72
CA PHE A 37 -9.00 -8.32 -13.38
C PHE A 37 -8.18 -8.41 -12.09
N GLY A 38 -7.98 -7.29 -11.41
CA GLY A 38 -7.11 -7.21 -10.24
C GLY A 38 -5.64 -7.07 -10.61
N LEU A 39 -4.78 -7.18 -9.60
CA LEU A 39 -3.34 -6.98 -9.72
C LEU A 39 -2.59 -8.24 -9.31
N THR A 40 -1.57 -8.57 -10.08
CA THR A 40 -0.57 -9.58 -9.72
C THR A 40 0.76 -8.89 -9.46
N PRO A 41 1.31 -8.97 -8.24
CA PRO A 41 2.59 -8.34 -7.92
C PRO A 41 3.72 -8.91 -8.80
N LYS A 42 4.53 -8.01 -9.36
CA LYS A 42 5.77 -8.36 -10.06
C LYS A 42 6.91 -7.65 -9.36
N LEU A 43 7.70 -8.39 -8.59
CA LEU A 43 8.79 -7.84 -7.79
C LEU A 43 9.98 -7.36 -8.63
N GLY A 44 10.14 -7.89 -9.85
CA GLY A 44 11.26 -7.52 -10.71
C GLY A 44 12.60 -7.69 -10.00
N LYS A 45 13.48 -6.69 -10.08
CA LYS A 45 14.80 -6.71 -9.48
C LYS A 45 14.83 -6.81 -7.94
N LEU A 46 13.70 -6.56 -7.26
CA LEU A 46 13.64 -6.75 -5.80
C LEU A 46 13.88 -8.21 -5.39
N GLN A 47 13.64 -9.16 -6.29
CA GLN A 47 13.93 -10.58 -6.03
C GLN A 47 15.42 -10.84 -5.84
N ASP A 48 16.29 -10.01 -6.41
CA ASP A 48 17.75 -10.16 -6.36
C ASP A 48 18.37 -9.48 -5.13
N TRP A 49 17.57 -8.82 -4.29
CA TRP A 49 18.05 -8.09 -3.12
C TRP A 49 18.27 -8.98 -1.88
N GLY A 50 18.05 -10.29 -1.98
CA GLY A 50 18.18 -11.20 -0.85
C GLY A 50 17.04 -11.09 0.18
N LEU A 51 15.93 -10.49 -0.20
CA LEU A 51 14.72 -10.40 0.62
C LEU A 51 14.01 -11.75 0.68
N ASN A 52 13.45 -12.10 1.83
CA ASN A 52 12.57 -13.25 1.94
C ASN A 52 11.26 -12.98 1.21
N ILE A 53 10.93 -13.82 0.23
CA ILE A 53 9.75 -13.66 -0.61
C ILE A 53 8.84 -14.88 -0.42
N GLU A 54 7.57 -14.61 -0.20
CA GLU A 54 6.52 -15.60 -0.14
C GLU A 54 5.34 -15.17 -1.02
N LYS A 55 4.92 -16.05 -1.96
CA LYS A 55 3.77 -15.81 -2.87
C LYS A 55 3.82 -14.44 -3.57
N ASN A 56 4.97 -14.09 -4.14
CA ASN A 56 5.23 -12.80 -4.78
C ASN A 56 5.05 -11.57 -3.86
N SER A 57 5.23 -11.74 -2.57
CA SER A 57 5.20 -10.66 -1.59
C SER A 57 6.44 -10.73 -0.70
N ILE A 58 6.89 -9.58 -0.19
CA ILE A 58 8.06 -9.49 0.68
C ILE A 58 7.64 -9.88 2.09
N LEU A 59 8.25 -10.91 2.65
CA LEU A 59 8.01 -11.33 4.02
C LEU A 59 8.63 -10.32 4.99
N VAL A 60 7.85 -9.87 5.95
CA VAL A 60 8.33 -9.03 7.06
C VAL A 60 8.46 -9.84 8.35
N ASN A 61 9.42 -9.48 9.20
CA ASN A 61 9.73 -10.22 10.42
C ASN A 61 8.55 -10.25 11.40
N ASN A 62 7.80 -9.14 11.47
CA ASN A 62 6.63 -9.02 12.32
C ASN A 62 5.73 -7.85 11.87
N SER A 63 4.52 -7.79 12.40
CA SER A 63 3.54 -6.75 12.13
C SER A 63 3.64 -5.51 13.05
N LEU A 64 4.73 -5.38 13.80
CA LEU A 64 4.93 -4.24 14.71
C LEU A 64 5.84 -3.17 14.10
N ASP A 65 6.82 -3.57 13.29
CA ASP A 65 7.79 -2.67 12.67
C ASP A 65 7.87 -2.81 11.16
N TYR A 66 7.38 -3.92 10.59
CA TYR A 66 7.39 -4.22 9.16
C TYR A 66 8.80 -4.26 8.53
N GLN A 67 9.82 -4.55 9.34
CA GLN A 67 11.18 -4.76 8.85
C GLN A 67 11.29 -6.10 8.15
N THR A 68 12.05 -6.14 7.06
CA THR A 68 12.38 -7.37 6.34
C THR A 68 13.50 -8.14 7.04
N ASN A 69 13.93 -9.27 6.46
CA ASN A 69 15.14 -9.98 6.92
C ASN A 69 16.43 -9.17 6.78
N ILE A 70 16.41 -8.07 6.01
CA ILE A 70 17.58 -7.18 5.85
C ILE A 70 17.38 -5.95 6.74
N PRO A 71 18.25 -5.69 7.73
CA PRO A 71 18.17 -4.54 8.61
C PRO A 71 18.10 -3.22 7.83
N GLY A 72 17.16 -2.34 8.21
CA GLY A 72 16.96 -1.04 7.59
C GLY A 72 16.10 -1.06 6.32
N ILE A 73 15.70 -2.24 5.84
CA ILE A 73 14.72 -2.38 4.75
C ILE A 73 13.37 -2.76 5.34
N PHE A 74 12.35 -2.00 4.99
CA PHE A 74 10.96 -2.20 5.41
C PHE A 74 10.07 -2.45 4.20
N ALA A 75 9.00 -3.22 4.38
CA ALA A 75 8.00 -3.44 3.35
C ALA A 75 6.60 -3.21 3.93
N ILE A 76 5.82 -2.34 3.29
CA ILE A 76 4.46 -1.97 3.72
C ILE A 76 3.48 -2.00 2.53
N GLY A 77 2.18 -2.05 2.83
CA GLY A 77 1.13 -2.08 1.81
C GLY A 77 0.99 -3.45 1.14
N ASP A 78 0.51 -3.48 -0.08
CA ASP A 78 0.17 -4.73 -0.79
C ASP A 78 1.38 -5.60 -1.14
N ILE A 79 2.58 -5.03 -1.10
CA ILE A 79 3.82 -5.74 -1.45
C ILE A 79 4.31 -6.66 -0.33
N ASN A 80 3.94 -6.39 0.92
CA ASN A 80 4.38 -7.20 2.05
C ASN A 80 3.45 -8.38 2.34
N THR A 81 3.97 -9.33 3.12
CA THR A 81 3.19 -10.44 3.69
C THR A 81 3.64 -10.77 5.11
N TYR A 82 2.68 -11.16 5.93
CA TYR A 82 2.83 -11.65 7.31
C TYR A 82 1.54 -12.38 7.71
N PRO A 83 1.54 -13.20 8.79
CA PRO A 83 0.32 -13.87 9.26
C PRO A 83 -0.81 -12.89 9.55
N GLY A 84 -1.98 -13.12 8.95
CA GLY A 84 -3.15 -12.25 9.10
C GLY A 84 -3.16 -10.99 8.20
N LYS A 85 -2.26 -10.90 7.22
CA LYS A 85 -2.21 -9.77 6.28
C LYS A 85 -3.53 -9.59 5.51
N LEU A 86 -4.04 -8.36 5.55
CA LEU A 86 -5.13 -7.89 4.69
C LEU A 86 -4.62 -6.87 3.69
N LYS A 87 -4.89 -7.09 2.40
CA LYS A 87 -4.51 -6.17 1.33
C LYS A 87 -5.57 -5.07 1.16
N LEU A 88 -5.59 -4.14 2.12
CA LEU A 88 -6.49 -2.99 2.16
C LEU A 88 -5.67 -1.70 2.27
N ILE A 89 -6.13 -0.64 1.62
CA ILE A 89 -5.50 0.69 1.69
C ILE A 89 -5.36 1.16 3.14
N LEU A 90 -6.40 0.95 3.96
CA LEU A 90 -6.38 1.29 5.39
C LEU A 90 -5.25 0.57 6.15
N CYS A 91 -5.05 -0.73 5.87
CA CYS A 91 -3.97 -1.50 6.48
C CYS A 91 -2.60 -0.96 6.08
N GLY A 92 -2.42 -0.59 4.81
CA GLY A 92 -1.17 0.02 4.32
C GLY A 92 -0.83 1.34 5.03
N PHE A 93 -1.80 2.20 5.30
CA PHE A 93 -1.58 3.42 6.09
C PHE A 93 -1.23 3.14 7.55
N HIS A 94 -1.89 2.15 8.16
CA HIS A 94 -1.55 1.71 9.51
C HIS A 94 -0.11 1.16 9.57
N GLU A 95 0.25 0.31 8.64
CA GLU A 95 1.60 -0.25 8.50
C GLU A 95 2.64 0.86 8.35
N ALA A 96 2.37 1.88 7.50
CA ALA A 96 3.25 3.03 7.32
C ALA A 96 3.47 3.78 8.64
N THR A 97 2.43 3.95 9.44
CA THR A 97 2.53 4.60 10.75
C THR A 97 3.46 3.85 11.70
N LEU A 98 3.32 2.54 11.82
CA LEU A 98 4.15 1.72 12.70
C LEU A 98 5.59 1.64 12.18
N MET A 99 5.77 1.46 10.88
CA MET A 99 7.08 1.44 10.23
C MET A 99 7.85 2.75 10.48
N CYS A 100 7.21 3.91 10.31
CA CYS A 100 7.85 5.21 10.57
C CYS A 100 8.32 5.34 12.02
N GLN A 101 7.57 4.81 12.99
CA GLN A 101 7.98 4.81 14.39
C GLN A 101 9.21 3.91 14.62
N ALA A 102 9.23 2.75 13.98
CA ALA A 102 10.37 1.83 14.05
C ALA A 102 11.62 2.44 13.39
N ALA A 103 11.48 2.98 12.20
CA ALA A 103 12.56 3.67 11.48
C ALA A 103 13.12 4.86 12.29
N PHE A 104 12.24 5.65 12.92
CA PHE A 104 12.68 6.76 13.79
C PHE A 104 13.59 6.30 14.92
N LYS A 105 13.28 5.18 15.57
CA LYS A 105 14.10 4.62 16.65
C LYS A 105 15.48 4.17 16.16
N ILE A 106 15.55 3.65 14.95
CA ILE A 106 16.82 3.24 14.34
C ILE A 106 17.68 4.46 13.99
N ILE A 107 17.08 5.48 13.39
CA ILE A 107 17.78 6.69 12.95
C ILE A 107 18.16 7.57 14.14
N HIS A 108 17.33 7.58 15.18
CA HIS A 108 17.51 8.43 16.36
C HIS A 108 17.43 7.61 17.67
N PRO A 109 18.40 6.72 17.96
CA PRO A 109 18.31 5.78 19.07
C PRO A 109 18.25 6.45 20.44
N THR A 110 18.78 7.67 20.56
CA THR A 110 18.81 8.43 21.82
C THR A 110 17.65 9.41 21.98
N LYS A 111 16.84 9.63 20.92
CA LYS A 111 15.75 10.59 20.97
C LYS A 111 14.44 9.91 21.34
N LYS A 112 13.68 10.50 22.25
CA LYS A 112 12.31 10.06 22.55
C LYS A 112 11.41 10.46 21.40
N ASN A 113 10.71 9.50 20.82
CA ASN A 113 9.65 9.76 19.84
C ASN A 113 8.40 10.25 20.58
N ILE A 114 8.04 11.51 20.41
CA ILE A 114 6.83 12.10 20.99
C ILE A 114 5.82 12.26 19.85
N LEU A 115 4.79 11.42 19.84
CA LEU A 115 3.70 11.56 18.89
C LEU A 115 2.91 12.84 19.19
N LYS A 116 2.88 13.75 18.23
CA LYS A 116 2.06 14.95 18.29
C LYS A 116 0.86 14.76 17.36
N TYR A 117 -0.32 14.94 17.91
CA TYR A 117 -1.54 14.87 17.12
C TYR A 117 -1.79 16.22 16.43
N THR A 118 -2.20 16.20 15.18
CA THR A 118 -2.51 17.40 14.38
C THR A 118 -3.66 18.24 14.99
N THR A 119 -4.53 17.59 15.76
CA THR A 119 -5.57 18.28 16.55
C THR A 119 -5.02 19.24 17.61
N VAL A 120 -3.77 19.00 18.07
CA VAL A 120 -3.10 19.82 19.08
C VAL A 120 -2.17 20.84 18.46
N THR A 121 -1.44 20.44 17.40
CA THR A 121 -0.38 21.27 16.81
C THR A 121 -0.77 21.91 15.48
N GLY A 122 -1.87 21.47 14.85
CA GLY A 122 -2.22 21.84 13.48
C GLY A 122 -1.24 21.22 12.45
N ILE A 123 -1.42 21.57 11.19
CA ILE A 123 -0.53 21.21 10.09
C ILE A 123 0.08 22.50 9.57
N ASP A 124 1.42 22.62 9.66
CA ASP A 124 2.14 23.78 9.12
C ASP A 124 1.85 23.94 7.63
N GLY A 125 1.42 25.13 7.23
CA GLY A 125 1.18 25.46 5.82
C GLY A 125 -0.17 25.01 5.25
N PHE A 126 -1.02 24.34 6.03
CA PHE A 126 -2.34 23.93 5.53
C PHE A 126 -3.32 25.12 5.38
N ASP A 127 -3.20 26.11 6.28
CA ASP A 127 -4.02 27.33 6.28
C ASP A 127 -3.19 28.63 6.20
N GLY A 128 -1.88 28.50 5.93
CA GLY A 128 -0.94 29.63 5.87
C GLY A 128 -0.59 30.24 7.23
N SER A 129 -1.10 29.71 8.33
CA SER A 129 -0.82 30.21 9.68
C SER A 129 -0.27 29.13 10.59
N LYS A 130 0.82 29.44 11.32
CA LYS A 130 1.29 28.58 12.44
C LYS A 130 0.31 28.73 13.60
N LYS A 131 -0.44 27.69 13.95
CA LYS A 131 -1.19 27.68 15.22
C LYS A 131 -0.18 27.79 16.39
N LYS A 132 -0.25 28.87 17.15
CA LYS A 132 0.47 28.99 18.41
C LYS A 132 0.08 27.80 19.29
N SER A 133 1.06 27.06 19.80
CA SER A 133 0.80 25.93 20.70
C SER A 133 0.01 26.41 21.91
N GLN A 134 -1.16 25.85 22.13
CA GLN A 134 -2.00 26.11 23.31
C GLN A 134 -1.42 25.42 24.56
N SER A 135 -0.12 25.54 24.79
CA SER A 135 0.51 24.99 26.02
C SER A 135 0.24 25.81 27.29
N THR A 136 -0.67 26.82 27.23
CA THR A 136 -0.89 27.74 28.33
C THR A 136 -2.23 27.57 29.06
N ILE A 137 -3.08 26.61 28.68
CA ILE A 137 -4.43 26.49 29.28
C ILE A 137 -4.51 25.50 30.46
N ILE A 138 -3.47 24.69 30.72
CA ILE A 138 -3.54 23.69 31.81
C ILE A 138 -2.92 24.21 33.14
N LYS A 139 -2.47 25.47 33.22
CA LYS A 139 -1.88 26.01 34.45
C LYS A 139 -2.82 26.83 35.35
N SER A 140 -4.13 26.85 35.05
CA SER A 140 -5.09 27.63 35.84
C SER A 140 -6.21 26.81 36.52
N ILE A 141 -6.01 25.49 36.68
CA ILE A 141 -6.89 24.65 37.50
C ILE A 141 -6.02 23.86 38.47
N THR A 142 -5.53 24.52 39.44
CA THR A 142 -5.10 24.01 40.75
C THR A 142 -5.31 25.11 41.78
#